data_de1bac58aaff4671a38914c193945431
#
_entry.id   de1bac58aaff4671a38914c193945431
#
_cell.length_a   1.000
_cell.length_b   1.000
_cell.length_c   1.000
_cell.angle_alpha   90.00
_cell.angle_beta   90.00
_cell.angle_gamma   90.00
#
_symmetry.space_group_name_H-M   'P 1'
#
loop_
_entity.id
_entity.type
_entity.pdbx_description
1 polymer ?
#
loop_
_entity_poly.entity_id
_entity_poly.type
_entity_poly.pdbx_seq_one_letter_code
_entity_poly.pdbx_strand_id
1 'polypeptide(L)'
;VVITTKCSMNCESCANLMQYYKSQKNTDSEILKSVKLISDNVDHISEYRIIGGEPLMNKNWAEITKGVIDQDPNRSVYIYSNATICPKDEQLEMFKGKNLHFYLTDYGDLSRNMEKTMKTLDKHGIGFYRKPAGNWVDCSGIKKHNRSVKKLRQVFKECCATELYTLISGKLYTCPFIANAANLKAIPDNKADY
;
A
#
# COMPACT_ATOMS: atom_id res chain seq x y z
N VAL A 1 3.92 2.03 2.29
CA VAL A 1 4.08 3.36 1.68
C VAL A 1 2.97 3.55 0.65
N VAL A 2 2.07 4.52 0.87
CA VAL A 2 0.97 4.86 -0.04
C VAL A 2 1.47 5.87 -1.07
N ILE A 3 1.56 5.46 -2.34
CA ILE A 3 2.09 6.32 -3.41
C ILE A 3 0.99 6.95 -4.28
N THR A 4 -0.24 6.50 -4.14
CA THR A 4 -1.39 7.05 -4.88
C THR A 4 -2.71 6.67 -4.21
N THR A 5 -3.71 7.54 -4.33
CA THR A 5 -5.10 7.20 -4.00
C THR A 5 -5.94 6.83 -5.23
N LYS A 6 -5.30 6.74 -6.42
CA LYS A 6 -5.95 6.25 -7.64
C LYS A 6 -6.10 4.73 -7.58
N CYS A 7 -7.26 4.22 -7.94
CA CYS A 7 -7.50 2.79 -8.06
C CYS A 7 -8.37 2.50 -9.28
N SER A 8 -8.06 1.39 -9.94
CA SER A 8 -8.84 0.84 -11.06
C SER A 8 -10.06 0.04 -10.60
N MET A 9 -10.19 -0.18 -9.30
CA MET A 9 -11.29 -0.88 -8.66
C MET A 9 -11.97 -0.01 -7.61
N ASN A 10 -13.20 -0.34 -7.24
CA ASN A 10 -13.97 0.32 -6.19
C ASN A 10 -14.49 -0.74 -5.20
N CYS A 11 -13.58 -1.32 -4.42
CA CYS A 11 -13.91 -2.39 -3.48
C CYS A 11 -14.69 -1.83 -2.27
N GLU A 12 -15.82 -2.44 -1.93
CA GLU A 12 -16.71 -2.01 -0.85
C GLU A 12 -16.02 -1.98 0.53
N SER A 13 -15.20 -2.99 0.81
CA SER A 13 -14.49 -3.13 2.11
C SER A 13 -12.98 -2.87 1.98
N CYS A 14 -12.58 -1.85 1.21
CA CYS A 14 -11.18 -1.51 1.02
C CYS A 14 -10.57 -0.93 2.30
N ALA A 15 -9.55 -1.60 2.88
CA ALA A 15 -8.86 -1.13 4.08
C ALA A 15 -8.15 0.21 3.91
N ASN A 16 -7.81 0.58 2.67
CA ASN A 16 -7.26 1.89 2.32
C ASN A 16 -8.35 2.94 2.02
N LEU A 17 -9.62 2.64 2.25
CA LEU A 17 -10.76 3.56 2.11
C LEU A 17 -10.89 4.19 0.71
N MET A 18 -10.41 3.51 -0.34
CA MET A 18 -10.39 4.07 -1.71
C MET A 18 -11.78 4.42 -2.22
N GLN A 19 -12.82 3.71 -1.78
CA GLN A 19 -14.22 3.98 -2.11
C GLN A 19 -14.73 5.35 -1.65
N TYR A 20 -14.05 6.01 -0.71
CA TYR A 20 -14.43 7.33 -0.19
C TYR A 20 -13.68 8.50 -0.87
N TYR A 21 -12.65 8.22 -1.66
CA TYR A 21 -11.88 9.28 -2.32
C TYR A 21 -12.63 9.84 -3.54
N LYS A 22 -13.22 11.03 -3.39
CA LYS A 22 -13.85 11.77 -4.51
C LYS A 22 -12.83 12.31 -5.51
N SER A 23 -11.66 12.72 -5.01
CA SER A 23 -10.52 13.20 -5.81
C SER A 23 -9.34 12.29 -5.57
N GLN A 24 -8.98 11.53 -6.59
CA GLN A 24 -7.86 10.61 -6.55
C GLN A 24 -6.59 11.32 -7.06
N LYS A 25 -5.48 11.18 -6.32
CA LYS A 25 -4.21 11.85 -6.62
C LYS A 25 -3.01 10.96 -6.27
N ASN A 26 -1.86 11.31 -6.81
CA ASN A 26 -0.59 10.77 -6.35
C ASN A 26 -0.19 11.44 -5.03
N THR A 27 0.51 10.70 -4.18
CA THR A 27 0.97 11.13 -2.84
C THR A 27 2.49 11.09 -2.75
N ASP A 28 3.17 11.19 -3.90
CA ASP A 28 4.61 10.99 -4.09
C ASP A 28 5.47 12.15 -3.58
N SER A 29 4.88 13.31 -3.27
CA SER A 29 5.63 14.38 -2.62
C SER A 29 6.19 13.92 -1.27
N GLU A 30 7.50 14.10 -1.08
CA GLU A 30 8.23 13.78 0.15
C GLU A 30 8.33 12.29 0.54
N ILE A 31 7.84 11.35 -0.28
CA ILE A 31 7.92 9.92 0.04
C ILE A 31 9.37 9.51 0.34
N LEU A 32 10.30 9.78 -0.57
CA LEU A 32 11.69 9.35 -0.42
C LEU A 32 12.37 10.03 0.78
N LYS A 33 12.08 11.31 1.02
CA LYS A 33 12.57 12.02 2.21
C LYS A 33 12.05 11.37 3.50
N SER A 34 10.76 11.01 3.53
CA SER A 34 10.14 10.37 4.68
C SER A 34 10.64 8.94 4.90
N VAL A 35 10.83 8.17 3.83
CA VAL A 35 11.42 6.82 3.91
C VAL A 35 12.83 6.91 4.48
N LYS A 36 13.65 7.85 4.00
CA LYS A 36 14.99 8.05 4.54
C LYS A 36 14.96 8.43 6.01
N LEU A 37 14.09 9.34 6.41
CA LEU A 37 13.95 9.72 7.82
C LEU A 37 13.57 8.54 8.70
N ILE A 38 12.67 7.67 8.23
CA ILE A 38 12.28 6.46 8.96
C ILE A 38 13.47 5.51 9.05
N SER A 39 14.11 5.18 7.93
CA SER A 39 15.23 4.22 7.92
C SER A 39 16.43 4.67 8.75
N ASP A 40 16.66 5.99 8.88
CA ASP A 40 17.74 6.54 9.67
C ASP A 40 17.43 6.55 11.20
N ASN A 41 16.16 6.38 11.59
CA ASN A 41 15.71 6.57 12.98
C ASN A 41 15.03 5.34 13.60
N VAL A 42 14.92 4.23 12.88
CA VAL A 42 14.36 2.98 13.42
C VAL A 42 15.39 1.85 13.32
N ASP A 43 15.45 1.02 14.36
CA ASP A 43 16.44 -0.05 14.44
C ASP A 43 16.19 -1.17 13.41
N HIS A 44 14.91 -1.40 13.07
CA HIS A 44 14.57 -2.49 12.16
C HIS A 44 13.30 -2.20 11.35
N ILE A 45 13.40 -2.41 10.04
CA ILE A 45 12.28 -2.45 9.11
C ILE A 45 12.30 -3.84 8.46
N SER A 46 11.22 -4.61 8.60
CA SER A 46 11.13 -5.95 8.03
C SER A 46 11.04 -5.90 6.50
N GLU A 47 10.16 -5.05 5.99
CA GLU A 47 9.91 -4.90 4.56
C GLU A 47 9.23 -3.56 4.24
N TYR A 48 9.35 -3.11 3.01
CA TYR A 48 8.55 -2.01 2.48
C TYR A 48 7.46 -2.54 1.58
N ARG A 49 6.23 -2.07 1.81
CA ARG A 49 5.08 -2.35 0.95
C ARG A 49 4.69 -1.09 0.18
N ILE A 50 4.86 -1.12 -1.13
CA ILE A 50 4.39 -0.07 -2.02
C ILE A 50 2.94 -0.36 -2.34
N ILE A 51 2.08 0.51 -1.84
CA ILE A 51 0.63 0.38 -1.93
C ILE A 51 0.00 1.68 -2.39
N GLY A 52 -1.31 1.66 -2.49
CA GLY A 52 -2.13 2.81 -2.79
C GLY A 52 -3.57 2.38 -2.90
N GLY A 53 -4.29 2.92 -3.87
CA GLY A 53 -5.36 2.21 -4.53
C GLY A 53 -4.73 1.10 -5.39
N GLU A 54 -4.32 1.45 -6.62
CA GLU A 54 -3.47 0.59 -7.45
C GLU A 54 -2.14 1.33 -7.70
N PRO A 55 -1.01 0.84 -7.17
CA PRO A 55 0.29 1.54 -7.29
C PRO A 55 0.69 1.85 -8.73
N LEU A 56 0.40 0.92 -9.66
CA LEU A 56 0.76 1.08 -11.08
C LEU A 56 -0.03 2.19 -11.80
N MET A 57 -1.03 2.78 -11.15
CA MET A 57 -1.69 4.01 -11.63
C MET A 57 -0.90 5.29 -11.33
N ASN A 58 0.12 5.22 -10.49
CA ASN A 58 1.10 6.29 -10.34
C ASN A 58 2.15 6.15 -11.43
N LYS A 59 2.29 7.12 -12.33
CA LYS A 59 3.25 7.06 -13.44
C LYS A 59 4.71 6.93 -12.96
N ASN A 60 5.00 7.43 -11.76
CA ASN A 60 6.34 7.44 -11.15
C ASN A 60 6.54 6.26 -10.19
N TRP A 61 5.68 5.22 -10.25
CA TRP A 61 5.76 4.10 -9.31
C TRP A 61 7.14 3.42 -9.31
N ALA A 62 7.74 3.30 -10.50
CA ALA A 62 9.02 2.61 -10.65
C ALA A 62 10.17 3.43 -10.06
N GLU A 63 10.24 4.73 -10.35
CA GLU A 63 11.23 5.66 -9.80
C GLU A 63 11.13 5.75 -8.28
N ILE A 64 9.91 5.84 -7.74
CA ILE A 64 9.67 5.85 -6.29
C ILE A 64 10.14 4.55 -5.67
N THR A 65 9.74 3.41 -6.24
CA THR A 65 10.12 2.07 -5.72
C THR A 65 11.63 1.89 -5.76
N LYS A 66 12.28 2.30 -6.87
CA LYS A 66 13.73 2.27 -6.98
C LYS A 66 14.40 3.12 -5.90
N GLY A 67 13.89 4.35 -5.68
CA GLY A 67 14.39 5.23 -4.63
C GLY A 67 14.27 4.64 -3.22
N VAL A 68 13.18 3.92 -2.93
CA VAL A 68 13.02 3.20 -1.65
C VAL A 68 14.07 2.08 -1.51
N ILE A 69 14.27 1.28 -2.57
CA ILE A 69 15.28 0.22 -2.56
C ILE A 69 16.69 0.78 -2.40
N ASP A 70 17.01 1.87 -3.10
CA ASP A 70 18.36 2.47 -3.06
C ASP A 70 18.67 3.07 -1.67
N GLN A 71 17.68 3.49 -0.90
CA GLN A 71 17.84 4.00 0.47
C GLN A 71 18.03 2.89 1.51
N ASP A 72 17.44 1.72 1.30
CA ASP A 72 17.58 0.58 2.20
C ASP A 72 17.70 -0.73 1.39
N PRO A 73 18.85 -0.96 0.73
CA PRO A 73 19.04 -2.05 -0.23
C PRO A 73 18.98 -3.45 0.38
N ASN A 74 19.10 -3.56 1.71
CA ASN A 74 19.05 -4.83 2.42
C ASN A 74 17.61 -5.28 2.73
N ARG A 75 16.61 -4.46 2.43
CA ARG A 75 15.20 -4.78 2.70
C ARG A 75 14.48 -5.23 1.45
N SER A 76 13.54 -6.14 1.65
CA SER A 76 12.62 -6.53 0.58
C SER A 76 11.59 -5.45 0.35
N VAL A 77 11.33 -5.15 -0.91
CA VAL A 77 10.25 -4.25 -1.32
C VAL A 77 9.20 -5.02 -2.08
N TYR A 78 7.94 -4.89 -1.65
CA TYR A 78 6.79 -5.55 -2.26
C TYR A 78 5.85 -4.53 -2.88
N ILE A 79 5.45 -4.74 -4.13
CA ILE A 79 4.36 -3.99 -4.77
C ILE A 79 3.08 -4.81 -4.68
N TYR A 80 2.06 -4.26 -4.03
CA TYR A 80 0.75 -4.90 -3.94
C TYR A 80 -0.14 -4.38 -5.06
N SER A 81 -0.43 -5.24 -6.04
CA SER A 81 -1.21 -4.89 -7.22
C SER A 81 -2.42 -5.81 -7.40
N ASN A 82 -3.49 -5.24 -7.93
CA ASN A 82 -4.69 -5.99 -8.35
C ASN A 82 -4.59 -6.54 -9.78
N ALA A 83 -3.43 -6.38 -10.42
CA ALA A 83 -3.15 -6.85 -11.77
C ALA A 83 -4.12 -6.37 -12.86
N THR A 84 -4.79 -5.24 -12.66
CA THR A 84 -5.55 -4.59 -13.75
C THR A 84 -4.65 -3.88 -14.74
N ILE A 85 -3.42 -3.55 -14.34
CA ILE A 85 -2.39 -2.89 -15.13
C ILE A 85 -1.15 -3.79 -15.14
N CYS A 86 -0.59 -4.02 -16.32
CA CYS A 86 0.69 -4.69 -16.47
C CYS A 86 1.81 -3.64 -16.47
N PRO A 87 2.88 -3.81 -15.68
CA PRO A 87 4.04 -2.93 -15.76
C PRO A 87 4.71 -3.05 -17.13
N LYS A 88 5.39 -2.00 -17.56
CA LYS A 88 6.13 -1.98 -18.82
C LYS A 88 7.54 -2.55 -18.64
N ASP A 89 8.08 -3.14 -19.70
CA ASP A 89 9.44 -3.69 -19.71
C ASP A 89 10.48 -2.65 -19.26
N GLU A 90 10.40 -1.42 -19.78
CA GLU A 90 11.35 -0.34 -19.45
C GLU A 90 11.34 0.02 -17.94
N GLN A 91 10.17 -0.10 -17.32
CA GLN A 91 10.03 0.14 -15.88
C GLN A 91 10.66 -0.99 -15.05
N LEU A 92 10.57 -2.23 -15.52
CA LEU A 92 11.10 -3.39 -14.82
C LEU A 92 12.61 -3.55 -14.97
N GLU A 93 13.20 -3.08 -16.05
CA GLU A 93 14.66 -3.09 -16.26
C GLU A 93 15.44 -2.40 -15.12
N MET A 94 14.83 -1.39 -14.48
CA MET A 94 15.45 -0.67 -13.36
C MET A 94 15.66 -1.54 -12.11
N PHE A 95 15.02 -2.70 -12.05
CA PHE A 95 15.03 -3.57 -10.88
C PHE A 95 15.87 -4.85 -11.06
N LYS A 96 16.60 -4.96 -12.16
CA LYS A 96 17.48 -6.10 -12.39
C LYS A 96 18.48 -6.27 -11.22
N GLY A 97 18.46 -7.45 -10.59
CA GLY A 97 19.31 -7.75 -9.44
C GLY A 97 18.92 -7.04 -8.13
N LYS A 98 17.77 -6.38 -8.06
CA LYS A 98 17.26 -5.73 -6.85
C LYS A 98 16.25 -6.62 -6.12
N ASN A 99 16.11 -6.41 -4.81
CA ASN A 99 15.19 -7.16 -3.95
C ASN A 99 13.76 -6.62 -4.03
N LEU A 100 13.16 -6.76 -5.23
CA LEU A 100 11.78 -6.39 -5.53
C LEU A 100 10.92 -7.62 -5.76
N HIS A 101 9.73 -7.61 -5.20
CA HIS A 101 8.70 -8.63 -5.41
C HIS A 101 7.35 -8.00 -5.67
N PHE A 102 6.47 -8.74 -6.36
CA PHE A 102 5.08 -8.35 -6.52
C PHE A 102 4.16 -9.28 -5.74
N TYR A 103 3.19 -8.69 -5.07
CA TYR A 103 2.09 -9.41 -4.45
C TYR A 103 0.83 -9.13 -5.27
N LEU A 104 0.43 -10.12 -6.08
CA LEU A 104 -0.68 -10.00 -7.01
C LEU A 104 -1.94 -10.58 -6.38
N THR A 105 -2.91 -9.71 -6.10
CA THR A 105 -4.23 -10.15 -5.64
C THR A 105 -5.13 -10.43 -6.83
N ASP A 106 -5.57 -11.67 -6.94
CA ASP A 106 -6.39 -12.14 -8.05
C ASP A 106 -7.88 -11.98 -7.75
N TYR A 107 -8.53 -11.11 -8.48
CA TYR A 107 -9.97 -10.83 -8.43
C TYR A 107 -10.71 -11.47 -9.62
N GLY A 108 -10.20 -12.58 -10.17
CA GLY A 108 -10.76 -13.23 -11.34
C GLY A 108 -10.74 -12.31 -12.57
N ASP A 109 -11.86 -12.21 -13.26
CA ASP A 109 -11.99 -11.43 -14.51
C ASP A 109 -11.64 -9.94 -14.34
N LEU A 110 -11.74 -9.40 -13.12
CA LEU A 110 -11.35 -8.03 -12.84
C LEU A 110 -9.82 -7.84 -12.92
N SER A 111 -9.04 -8.85 -12.60
CA SER A 111 -7.58 -8.87 -12.71
C SER A 111 -7.12 -9.16 -14.14
N ARG A 112 -7.68 -8.43 -15.11
CA ARG A 112 -7.60 -8.69 -16.56
C ARG A 112 -6.20 -8.81 -17.16
N ASN A 113 -5.17 -8.34 -16.47
CA ASN A 113 -3.77 -8.44 -16.91
C ASN A 113 -2.95 -9.42 -16.06
N MET A 114 -3.57 -10.28 -15.25
CA MET A 114 -2.87 -11.19 -14.34
C MET A 114 -1.81 -12.03 -15.06
N GLU A 115 -2.21 -12.80 -16.05
CA GLU A 115 -1.32 -13.70 -16.79
C GLU A 115 -0.21 -12.94 -17.54
N LYS A 116 -0.57 -11.78 -18.13
CA LYS A 116 0.40 -10.92 -18.80
C LYS A 116 1.42 -10.37 -17.79
N THR A 117 0.96 -9.92 -16.64
CA THR A 117 1.83 -9.38 -15.57
C THR A 117 2.80 -10.44 -15.08
N MET A 118 2.32 -11.65 -14.77
CA MET A 118 3.16 -12.75 -14.32
C MET A 118 4.26 -13.09 -15.34
N LYS A 119 3.90 -13.24 -16.64
CA LYS A 119 4.86 -13.49 -17.71
C LYS A 119 5.89 -12.38 -17.86
N THR A 120 5.46 -11.12 -17.69
CA THR A 120 6.35 -9.96 -17.78
C THR A 120 7.32 -9.91 -16.60
N LEU A 121 6.86 -10.18 -15.38
CA LEU A 121 7.70 -10.24 -14.18
C LEU A 121 8.72 -11.38 -14.29
N ASP A 122 8.29 -12.56 -14.71
CA ASP A 122 9.14 -13.74 -14.91
C ASP A 122 10.25 -13.48 -15.94
N LYS A 123 9.91 -12.86 -17.07
CA LYS A 123 10.87 -12.41 -18.10
C LYS A 123 11.99 -11.53 -17.52
N HIS A 124 11.69 -10.71 -16.53
CA HIS A 124 12.66 -9.81 -15.87
C HIS A 124 13.29 -10.40 -14.59
N GLY A 125 12.98 -11.66 -14.26
CA GLY A 125 13.50 -12.32 -13.06
C GLY A 125 13.01 -11.69 -11.75
N ILE A 126 11.84 -11.03 -11.77
CA ILE A 126 11.24 -10.41 -10.59
C ILE A 126 10.26 -11.39 -9.95
N GLY A 127 10.51 -11.71 -8.66
CA GLY A 127 9.67 -12.63 -7.91
C GLY A 127 8.25 -12.09 -7.71
N PHE A 128 7.27 -12.98 -7.71
CA PHE A 128 5.88 -12.61 -7.43
C PHE A 128 5.12 -13.72 -6.70
N TYR A 129 4.08 -13.30 -5.97
CA TYR A 129 3.11 -14.17 -5.34
C TYR A 129 1.74 -13.86 -5.91
N ARG A 130 1.00 -14.87 -6.39
CA ARG A 130 -0.41 -14.77 -6.76
C ARG A 130 -1.26 -15.32 -5.64
N LYS A 131 -2.22 -14.55 -5.17
CA LYS A 131 -3.18 -14.99 -4.17
C LYS A 131 -4.59 -14.61 -4.59
N PRO A 132 -5.56 -15.54 -4.57
CA PRO A 132 -6.94 -15.19 -4.81
C PRO A 132 -7.43 -14.18 -3.76
N ALA A 133 -8.29 -13.27 -4.15
CA ALA A 133 -8.99 -12.40 -3.24
C ALA A 133 -9.79 -13.28 -2.27
N GLY A 134 -9.42 -13.25 -1.00
CA GLY A 134 -10.10 -14.00 0.04
C GLY A 134 -11.35 -13.27 0.57
N ASN A 135 -11.91 -13.80 1.64
CA ASN A 135 -12.98 -13.12 2.35
C ASN A 135 -12.48 -11.80 2.95
N TRP A 136 -13.19 -10.73 2.68
CA TRP A 136 -12.89 -9.42 3.23
C TRP A 136 -13.43 -9.31 4.66
N VAL A 137 -12.60 -8.78 5.54
CA VAL A 137 -13.04 -8.37 6.87
C VAL A 137 -13.67 -6.98 6.73
N ASP A 138 -14.90 -6.78 7.20
CA ASP A 138 -15.54 -5.47 7.24
C ASP A 138 -14.84 -4.56 8.28
N CYS A 139 -13.75 -3.94 7.84
CA CYS A 139 -12.97 -2.99 8.63
C CYS A 139 -13.00 -1.56 8.07
N SER A 140 -13.70 -1.33 6.97
CA SER A 140 -13.54 -0.11 6.16
C SER A 140 -14.69 0.89 6.25
N GLY A 141 -15.65 0.67 7.14
CA GLY A 141 -16.76 1.61 7.30
C GLY A 141 -16.38 2.84 8.11
N ILE A 142 -16.45 4.04 7.52
CA ILE A 142 -16.39 5.32 8.25
C ILE A 142 -17.75 5.55 8.90
N LYS A 143 -17.99 4.91 10.03
CA LYS A 143 -19.25 5.00 10.79
C LYS A 143 -18.95 5.31 12.25
N LYS A 144 -19.77 6.18 12.87
CA LYS A 144 -19.74 6.38 14.31
C LYS A 144 -20.34 5.15 14.99
N HIS A 145 -19.57 4.49 15.84
CA HIS A 145 -20.02 3.36 16.62
C HIS A 145 -20.18 3.74 18.08
N ASN A 146 -21.34 3.46 18.66
CA ASN A 146 -21.59 3.65 20.11
C ASN A 146 -21.07 2.42 20.88
N ARG A 147 -19.74 2.21 20.86
CA ARG A 147 -19.10 1.10 21.59
C ARG A 147 -18.63 1.54 22.97
N SER A 148 -18.83 0.69 23.97
CA SER A 148 -18.25 0.91 25.29
C SER A 148 -16.72 0.84 25.23
N VAL A 149 -16.02 1.46 26.19
CA VAL A 149 -14.55 1.41 26.29
C VAL A 149 -14.04 -0.03 26.35
N LYS A 150 -14.74 -0.92 27.07
CA LYS A 150 -14.40 -2.36 27.13
C LYS A 150 -14.42 -2.98 25.72
N LYS A 151 -15.45 -2.69 24.92
CA LYS A 151 -15.57 -3.23 23.55
C LYS A 151 -14.52 -2.62 22.62
N LEU A 152 -14.20 -1.33 22.77
CA LEU A 152 -13.12 -0.69 21.99
C LEU A 152 -11.77 -1.34 22.26
N ARG A 153 -11.43 -1.59 23.53
CA ARG A 153 -10.21 -2.30 23.92
C ARG A 153 -10.14 -3.72 23.34
N GLN A 154 -11.27 -4.43 23.32
CA GLN A 154 -11.35 -5.76 22.72
C GLN A 154 -11.08 -5.69 21.22
N VAL A 155 -11.76 -4.80 20.48
CA VAL A 155 -11.58 -4.62 19.03
C VAL A 155 -10.13 -4.26 18.69
N PHE A 156 -9.51 -3.39 19.49
CA PHE A 156 -8.11 -3.03 19.32
C PHE A 156 -7.16 -4.23 19.54
N LYS A 157 -7.40 -5.02 20.59
CA LYS A 157 -6.61 -6.22 20.87
C LYS A 157 -6.71 -7.28 19.79
N GLU A 158 -7.86 -7.40 19.14
CA GLU A 158 -8.15 -8.36 18.07
C GLU A 158 -7.82 -7.81 16.67
N CYS A 159 -7.25 -6.60 16.57
CA CYS A 159 -6.94 -5.96 15.30
C CYS A 159 -5.82 -6.69 14.56
N CYS A 160 -6.04 -6.98 13.28
CA CYS A 160 -5.04 -7.62 12.42
C CYS A 160 -3.93 -6.68 11.91
N ALA A 161 -4.03 -5.37 12.20
CA ALA A 161 -3.09 -4.35 11.71
C ALA A 161 -2.16 -3.81 12.82
N THR A 162 -1.83 -4.62 13.82
CA THR A 162 -1.04 -4.20 15.00
C THR A 162 0.42 -3.86 14.68
N GLU A 163 0.97 -4.37 13.58
CA GLU A 163 2.37 -4.17 13.18
C GLU A 163 2.51 -3.56 11.77
N LEU A 164 1.44 -2.90 11.30
CA LEU A 164 1.42 -2.29 9.97
C LEU A 164 1.44 -0.77 10.08
N TYR A 165 2.60 -0.18 9.83
CA TYR A 165 2.71 1.27 9.70
C TYR A 165 2.38 1.73 8.28
N THR A 166 1.76 2.89 8.16
CA THR A 166 1.35 3.45 6.86
C THR A 166 1.86 4.86 6.69
N LEU A 167 2.78 5.03 5.74
CA LEU A 167 3.29 6.33 5.32
C LEU A 167 2.41 6.88 4.20
N ILE A 168 1.83 8.05 4.42
CA ILE A 168 1.06 8.80 3.41
C ILE A 168 1.26 10.31 3.60
N SER A 169 1.55 11.04 2.53
CA SER A 169 1.68 12.49 2.54
C SER A 169 2.64 13.02 3.64
N GLY A 170 3.76 12.35 3.84
CA GLY A 170 4.78 12.73 4.83
C GLY A 170 4.48 12.39 6.28
N LYS A 171 3.39 11.69 6.56
CA LYS A 171 2.97 11.28 7.91
C LYS A 171 2.96 9.74 8.04
N LEU A 172 3.49 9.24 9.15
CA LEU A 172 3.53 7.82 9.46
C LEU A 172 2.45 7.47 10.49
N TYR A 173 1.50 6.64 10.12
CA TYR A 173 0.38 6.21 10.95
C TYR A 173 0.51 4.74 11.34
N THR A 174 -0.12 4.35 12.44
CA THR A 174 -0.09 2.98 12.99
C THR A 174 -0.93 1.97 12.20
N CYS A 175 -1.79 2.41 11.27
CA CYS A 175 -2.51 1.50 10.39
C CYS A 175 -3.04 2.20 9.12
N PRO A 176 -3.35 1.45 8.05
CA PRO A 176 -3.86 2.03 6.80
C PRO A 176 -5.23 2.70 6.96
N PHE A 177 -6.09 2.20 7.85
CA PHE A 177 -7.40 2.82 8.09
C PHE A 177 -7.26 4.24 8.66
N ILE A 178 -6.48 4.40 9.75
CA ILE A 178 -6.24 5.71 10.37
C ILE A 178 -5.59 6.66 9.37
N ALA A 179 -4.56 6.21 8.65
CA ALA A 179 -3.86 6.99 7.65
C ALA A 179 -4.80 7.57 6.58
N ASN A 180 -5.66 6.73 6.02
CA ASN A 180 -6.59 7.15 4.99
C ASN A 180 -7.78 7.93 5.55
N ALA A 181 -8.29 7.59 6.75
CA ALA A 181 -9.36 8.35 7.41
C ALA A 181 -8.91 9.79 7.76
N ALA A 182 -7.67 9.95 8.24
CA ALA A 182 -7.07 11.28 8.47
C ALA A 182 -6.88 12.05 7.16
N ASN A 183 -6.34 11.40 6.11
CA ASN A 183 -6.15 12.02 4.80
C ASN A 183 -7.49 12.42 4.12
N LEU A 184 -8.56 11.69 4.40
CA LEU A 184 -9.93 12.00 3.99
C LEU A 184 -10.61 13.08 4.86
N LYS A 185 -9.96 13.50 5.96
CA LYS A 185 -10.55 14.39 6.99
C LYS A 185 -11.82 13.81 7.62
N ALA A 186 -11.91 12.49 7.69
CA ALA A 186 -13.04 11.77 8.28
C ALA A 186 -12.92 11.59 9.80
N ILE A 187 -11.71 11.79 10.33
CA ILE A 187 -11.38 11.83 11.77
C ILE A 187 -10.60 13.13 12.06
N PRO A 188 -10.59 13.61 13.31
CA PRO A 188 -9.76 14.75 13.71
C PRO A 188 -8.28 14.51 13.38
N ASP A 189 -7.57 15.53 12.89
CA ASP A 189 -6.13 15.49 12.66
C ASP A 189 -5.42 15.80 13.98
N ASN A 190 -4.98 14.77 14.67
CA ASN A 190 -4.28 14.88 15.94
C ASN A 190 -2.81 14.49 15.76
N LYS A 191 -1.88 15.38 16.18
CA LYS A 191 -0.43 15.12 16.08
C LYS A 191 0.05 13.88 16.86
N ALA A 192 -0.75 13.40 17.82
CA ALA A 192 -0.45 12.15 18.53
C ALA A 192 -0.72 10.88 17.71
N ASP A 193 -1.34 11.00 16.52
CA ASP A 193 -1.71 9.87 15.68
C ASP A 193 -0.66 9.56 14.60
N TYR A 194 0.41 10.39 14.47
CA TYR A 194 1.49 10.24 13.49
C TYR A 194 2.81 10.86 13.95
#